data_e3069ad37e97b9148f3dddf544bb6cfe
#
_entry.id   e3069ad37e97b9148f3dddf544bb6cfe
#
_cell.length_a   1.000
_cell.length_b   1.000
_cell.length_c   1.000
_cell.angle_alpha   90.00
_cell.angle_beta   90.00
_cell.angle_gamma   90.00
#
_symmetry.space_group_name_H-M   'P 1'
#
loop_
_entity.id
_entity.type
_entity.pdbx_description
1 polymer ?
#
loop_
_entity_poly.entity_id
_entity_poly.type
_entity_poly.pdbx_seq_one_letter_code
_entity_poly.pdbx_strand_id
1 'polypeptide(L)'
;RFVLVKTYPICNWSGALGPKEALGDLMAPEGFYSLGPGSMKPDSKYHLALNIGYPNALDRALGRTGNFIMVHGDCKSVGCFAMTDGLIEEIYAFVREALDNGQERVPVHVFPFRMTETAMERYARHSAYATWKPLKEAYDDFAKSRLVPRIAMCEKRYVVNPVFDPG
;
A
#
# COMPACT_ATOMS: atom_id res chain seq x y z
N ARG A 1 -2.56 14.80 -13.79
CA ARG A 1 -1.29 14.32 -13.20
C ARG A 1 -1.30 14.60 -11.70
N PHE A 2 -0.79 13.66 -10.92
CA PHE A 2 -0.68 13.82 -9.47
C PHE A 2 0.47 14.76 -9.10
N VAL A 3 0.26 15.54 -8.04
CA VAL A 3 1.27 16.40 -7.44
C VAL A 3 1.46 16.00 -5.98
N LEU A 4 2.68 16.16 -5.46
CA LEU A 4 2.96 15.94 -4.05
C LEU A 4 2.30 17.05 -3.22
N VAL A 5 1.34 16.71 -2.39
CA VAL A 5 0.69 17.64 -1.47
C VAL A 5 1.45 17.71 -0.14
N LYS A 6 1.74 16.54 0.45
CA LYS A 6 2.40 16.47 1.77
C LYS A 6 3.08 15.11 1.97
N THR A 7 4.12 15.10 2.79
CA THR A 7 4.76 13.87 3.29
C THR A 7 4.45 13.72 4.76
N TYR A 8 3.92 12.55 5.14
CA TYR A 8 3.58 12.21 6.52
C TYR A 8 4.58 11.18 7.06
N PRO A 9 5.19 11.41 8.21
CA PRO A 9 6.00 10.38 8.86
C PRO A 9 5.08 9.27 9.41
N ILE A 10 5.47 8.01 9.19
CA ILE A 10 4.87 6.89 9.92
C ILE A 10 5.46 6.89 11.32
N CYS A 11 4.59 6.92 12.34
CA CYS A 11 4.99 6.95 13.73
C CYS A 11 5.56 5.60 14.18
N ASN A 12 4.92 4.52 13.77
CA ASN A 12 5.36 3.16 14.10
C ASN A 12 4.86 2.13 13.07
N TRP A 13 5.69 1.17 12.77
CA TRP A 13 5.31 -0.08 12.09
C TRP A 13 6.13 -1.23 12.64
N SER A 14 5.78 -2.46 12.35
CA SER A 14 6.50 -3.66 12.78
C SER A 14 6.91 -4.53 11.60
N GLY A 15 7.74 -5.53 11.88
CA GLY A 15 8.24 -6.47 10.89
C GLY A 15 9.55 -6.04 10.24
N ALA A 16 9.97 -6.82 9.27
CA ALA A 16 11.15 -6.60 8.44
C ALA A 16 10.76 -6.22 7.01
N LEU A 17 11.73 -6.07 6.12
CA LEU A 17 11.47 -5.97 4.69
C LEU A 17 10.95 -7.30 4.15
N GLY A 18 10.07 -7.23 3.18
CA GLY A 18 9.36 -8.37 2.61
C GLY A 18 7.86 -8.29 2.88
N PRO A 19 7.04 -8.87 2.01
CA PRO A 19 5.60 -8.77 2.12
C PRO A 19 5.06 -9.54 3.33
N LYS A 20 3.94 -9.08 3.87
CA LYS A 20 3.15 -9.85 4.83
C LYS A 20 2.64 -11.13 4.18
N GLU A 21 2.82 -12.28 4.86
CA GLU A 21 2.43 -13.59 4.33
C GLU A 21 1.38 -14.31 5.20
N ALA A 22 1.41 -14.11 6.52
CA ALA A 22 0.55 -14.82 7.42
C ALA A 22 -0.04 -13.95 8.53
N LEU A 23 -1.21 -14.37 9.03
CA LEU A 23 -1.80 -13.77 10.24
C LEU A 23 -0.78 -13.88 11.40
N GLY A 24 -0.52 -12.77 12.08
CA GLY A 24 0.37 -12.73 13.25
C GLY A 24 1.87 -12.71 12.95
N ASP A 25 2.29 -12.60 11.69
CA ASP A 25 3.69 -12.52 11.30
C ASP A 25 4.35 -11.16 11.61
N LEU A 26 3.60 -10.21 12.12
CA LEU A 26 4.01 -8.84 12.45
C LEU A 26 4.48 -8.01 11.25
N MET A 27 4.37 -8.55 10.04
CA MET A 27 4.83 -7.90 8.82
C MET A 27 3.78 -6.92 8.28
N ALA A 28 4.25 -5.85 7.69
CA ALA A 28 3.42 -4.97 6.87
C ALA A 28 3.32 -5.53 5.44
N PRO A 29 2.18 -5.39 4.76
CA PRO A 29 2.07 -5.79 3.37
C PRO A 29 2.87 -4.86 2.44
N GLU A 30 3.30 -5.40 1.32
CA GLU A 30 3.94 -4.66 0.23
C GLU A 30 3.18 -4.94 -1.06
N GLY A 31 2.74 -3.89 -1.75
CA GLY A 31 1.93 -4.08 -2.96
C GLY A 31 0.96 -2.93 -3.22
N PHE A 32 -0.06 -3.25 -4.01
CA PHE A 32 -1.03 -2.28 -4.50
C PHE A 32 -2.40 -2.55 -3.90
N TYR A 33 -2.90 -1.57 -3.15
CA TYR A 33 -4.16 -1.60 -2.43
C TYR A 33 -5.00 -0.38 -2.82
N SER A 34 -6.22 -0.32 -2.33
CA SER A 34 -7.08 0.85 -2.54
C SER A 34 -8.09 1.02 -1.43
N LEU A 35 -8.39 2.27 -1.13
CA LEU A 35 -9.46 2.65 -0.21
C LEU A 35 -10.73 2.96 -0.99
N GLY A 36 -11.85 2.48 -0.49
CA GLY A 36 -13.19 2.87 -0.92
C GLY A 36 -14.03 3.29 0.28
N PRO A 37 -15.33 3.57 0.11
CA PRO A 37 -16.19 3.99 1.22
C PRO A 37 -16.17 3.02 2.42
N GLY A 38 -16.15 1.71 2.16
CA GLY A 38 -16.08 0.67 3.20
C GLY A 38 -14.75 0.58 3.95
N SER A 39 -13.71 1.28 3.48
CA SER A 39 -12.39 1.33 4.13
C SER A 39 -12.36 2.28 5.34
N MET A 40 -13.28 3.23 5.38
CA MET A 40 -13.37 4.27 6.41
C MET A 40 -13.84 3.68 7.74
N LYS A 41 -13.08 3.90 8.82
CA LYS A 41 -13.38 3.42 10.18
C LYS A 41 -13.36 4.59 11.17
N PRO A 42 -14.47 5.35 11.26
CA PRO A 42 -14.56 6.51 12.16
C PRO A 42 -14.64 6.11 13.65
N ASP A 43 -15.05 4.88 13.93
CA ASP A 43 -15.21 4.30 15.26
C ASP A 43 -14.03 3.41 15.68
N SER A 44 -12.87 3.64 15.08
CA SER A 44 -11.67 2.88 15.39
C SER A 44 -11.22 3.08 16.84
N LYS A 45 -10.79 1.99 17.49
CA LYS A 45 -10.14 2.03 18.82
C LYS A 45 -8.81 2.79 18.81
N TYR A 46 -8.25 3.04 17.64
CA TYR A 46 -7.01 3.78 17.41
C TYR A 46 -7.29 5.16 16.80
N HIS A 47 -8.25 5.86 17.38
CA HIS A 47 -8.74 7.18 16.98
C HIS A 47 -9.53 7.13 15.66
N LEU A 48 -8.87 7.14 14.52
CA LEU A 48 -9.43 6.93 13.18
C LEU A 48 -8.60 5.86 12.43
N ALA A 49 -9.23 5.13 11.52
CA ALA A 49 -8.52 4.15 10.72
C ALA A 49 -9.05 4.05 9.29
N LEU A 50 -8.14 3.67 8.39
CA LEU A 50 -8.39 3.38 6.99
C LEU A 50 -7.93 1.95 6.70
N ASN A 51 -8.84 1.04 6.40
CA ASN A 51 -8.50 -0.33 6.04
C ASN A 51 -8.03 -0.38 4.58
N ILE A 52 -6.77 -0.74 4.36
CA ILE A 52 -6.18 -0.77 3.01
C ILE A 52 -6.68 -1.92 2.12
N GLY A 53 -7.43 -2.87 2.67
CA GLY A 53 -7.99 -3.99 1.91
C GLY A 53 -7.05 -5.17 1.72
N TYR A 54 -6.07 -5.36 2.63
CA TYR A 54 -5.28 -6.59 2.68
C TYR A 54 -6.15 -7.78 3.19
N PRO A 55 -6.02 -8.99 2.61
CA PRO A 55 -5.25 -9.38 1.44
C PRO A 55 -5.94 -8.97 0.12
N ASN A 56 -5.16 -8.48 -0.84
CA ASN A 56 -5.66 -8.20 -2.18
C ASN A 56 -5.75 -9.47 -3.05
N ALA A 57 -6.02 -9.33 -4.36
CA ALA A 57 -6.16 -10.47 -5.25
C ALA A 57 -4.87 -11.31 -5.37
N LEU A 58 -3.70 -10.65 -5.43
CA LEU A 58 -2.42 -11.34 -5.49
C LEU A 58 -2.10 -12.05 -4.18
N ASP A 59 -2.32 -11.38 -3.04
CA ASP A 59 -2.10 -11.97 -1.72
C ASP A 59 -2.91 -13.26 -1.55
N ARG A 60 -4.20 -13.22 -1.91
CA ARG A 60 -5.06 -14.41 -1.89
C ARG A 60 -4.58 -15.52 -2.83
N ALA A 61 -4.16 -15.16 -4.05
CA ALA A 61 -3.65 -16.15 -5.02
C ALA A 61 -2.35 -16.82 -4.55
N LEU A 62 -1.56 -16.12 -3.72
CA LEU A 62 -0.36 -16.64 -3.08
C LEU A 62 -0.63 -17.37 -1.76
N GLY A 63 -1.89 -17.44 -1.32
CA GLY A 63 -2.27 -18.09 -0.06
C GLY A 63 -1.91 -17.28 1.19
N ARG A 64 -1.65 -15.98 1.06
CA ARG A 64 -1.36 -15.09 2.19
C ARG A 64 -2.60 -14.90 3.05
N THR A 65 -2.42 -14.87 4.37
CA THR A 65 -3.50 -14.79 5.36
C THR A 65 -3.36 -13.56 6.25
N GLY A 66 -4.46 -13.23 6.93
CA GLY A 66 -4.55 -12.05 7.78
C GLY A 66 -5.64 -11.09 7.29
N ASN A 67 -5.88 -10.05 8.06
CA ASN A 67 -6.88 -9.02 7.74
C ASN A 67 -6.61 -7.75 8.56
N PHE A 68 -7.44 -6.74 8.40
CA PHE A 68 -7.42 -5.50 9.18
C PHE A 68 -6.06 -4.79 9.22
N ILE A 69 -5.35 -4.78 8.10
CA ILE A 69 -4.19 -3.91 7.96
C ILE A 69 -4.68 -2.50 7.65
N MET A 70 -4.33 -1.57 8.52
CA MET A 70 -4.88 -0.22 8.50
C MET A 70 -3.79 0.85 8.57
N VAL A 71 -4.11 2.03 8.06
CA VAL A 71 -3.47 3.29 8.44
C VAL A 71 -4.34 3.86 9.56
N HIS A 72 -3.79 4.11 10.75
CA HIS A 72 -4.56 4.50 11.94
C HIS A 72 -3.78 5.43 12.88
N GLY A 73 -4.45 6.00 13.87
CA GLY A 73 -3.86 6.82 14.92
C GLY A 73 -3.23 6.03 16.07
N ASP A 74 -3.05 6.67 17.23
CA ASP A 74 -2.51 6.12 18.49
C ASP A 74 -1.03 5.68 18.47
N CYS A 75 -0.32 5.88 17.36
CA CYS A 75 1.14 5.63 17.27
C CYS A 75 1.62 4.25 17.77
N LYS A 76 0.74 3.24 17.85
CA LYS A 76 1.06 1.87 18.27
C LYS A 76 0.68 0.89 17.19
N SER A 77 1.58 0.04 16.76
CA SER A 77 1.33 -0.90 15.66
C SER A 77 1.87 -2.30 15.92
N VAL A 78 1.14 -3.27 15.35
CA VAL A 78 1.54 -4.66 15.16
C VAL A 78 1.12 -5.05 13.73
N GLY A 79 1.92 -4.65 12.73
CA GLY A 79 1.67 -4.90 11.30
C GLY A 79 0.92 -3.80 10.54
N CYS A 80 0.29 -2.84 11.24
CA CYS A 80 -0.37 -1.69 10.64
C CYS A 80 0.57 -0.50 10.45
N PHE A 81 0.10 0.55 9.79
CA PHE A 81 0.82 1.82 9.62
C PHE A 81 0.26 2.83 10.63
N ALA A 82 0.90 2.91 11.80
CA ALA A 82 0.47 3.80 12.87
C ALA A 82 0.97 5.24 12.64
N MET A 83 0.04 6.17 12.67
CA MET A 83 0.26 7.61 12.60
C MET A 83 -0.01 8.23 13.97
N THR A 84 0.37 9.49 14.18
CA THR A 84 -0.19 10.27 15.28
C THR A 84 -1.65 10.62 15.00
N ASP A 85 -2.44 10.93 16.03
CA ASP A 85 -3.86 11.24 15.88
C ASP A 85 -4.09 12.42 14.92
N GLY A 86 -3.34 13.50 15.06
CA GLY A 86 -3.46 14.64 14.16
C GLY A 86 -3.10 14.35 12.70
N LEU A 87 -2.16 13.43 12.45
CA LEU A 87 -1.80 13.05 11.09
C LEU A 87 -2.87 12.17 10.45
N ILE A 88 -3.44 11.21 11.20
CA ILE A 88 -4.52 10.40 10.65
C ILE A 88 -5.80 11.22 10.41
N GLU A 89 -6.09 12.21 11.24
CA GLU A 89 -7.23 13.13 11.01
C GLU A 89 -7.13 13.83 9.65
N GLU A 90 -5.96 14.35 9.32
CA GLU A 90 -5.74 15.03 8.04
C GLU A 90 -5.80 14.04 6.86
N ILE A 91 -5.13 12.89 6.95
CA ILE A 91 -5.17 11.84 5.92
C ILE A 91 -6.61 11.35 5.71
N TYR A 92 -7.34 11.11 6.81
CA TYR A 92 -8.71 10.65 6.80
C TYR A 92 -9.64 11.67 6.12
N ALA A 93 -9.44 12.96 6.41
CA ALA A 93 -10.21 14.04 5.78
C ALA A 93 -9.97 14.09 4.26
N PHE A 94 -8.72 13.99 3.79
CA PHE A 94 -8.42 13.94 2.36
C PHE A 94 -9.08 12.73 1.66
N VAL A 95 -9.02 11.56 2.27
CA VAL A 95 -9.64 10.35 1.72
C VAL A 95 -11.16 10.50 1.66
N ARG A 96 -11.77 10.99 2.73
CA ARG A 96 -13.22 11.24 2.79
C ARG A 96 -13.64 12.22 1.69
N GLU A 97 -12.99 13.38 1.61
CA GLU A 97 -13.31 14.39 0.60
C GLU A 97 -13.17 13.84 -0.84
N ALA A 98 -12.16 13.04 -1.10
CA ALA A 98 -11.98 12.40 -2.40
C ALA A 98 -13.16 11.46 -2.75
N LEU A 99 -13.55 10.60 -1.79
CA LEU A 99 -14.67 9.66 -1.98
C LEU A 99 -16.02 10.37 -2.09
N ASP A 100 -16.28 11.37 -1.24
CA ASP A 100 -17.53 12.14 -1.23
C ASP A 100 -17.69 12.96 -2.53
N ASN A 101 -16.59 13.35 -3.16
CA ASN A 101 -16.59 14.05 -4.46
C ASN A 101 -16.52 13.11 -5.67
N GLY A 102 -16.86 11.83 -5.50
CA GLY A 102 -17.08 10.88 -6.60
C GLY A 102 -15.84 10.11 -7.04
N GLN A 103 -14.71 10.20 -6.33
CA GLN A 103 -13.59 9.28 -6.57
C GLN A 103 -13.95 7.90 -6.01
N GLU A 104 -14.08 6.90 -6.87
CA GLU A 104 -14.50 5.56 -6.45
C GLU A 104 -13.48 4.87 -5.54
N ARG A 105 -12.20 5.08 -5.82
CA ARG A 105 -11.07 4.45 -5.11
C ARG A 105 -9.90 5.41 -4.94
N VAL A 106 -9.30 5.39 -3.75
CA VAL A 106 -8.03 6.08 -3.48
C VAL A 106 -6.93 5.02 -3.49
N PRO A 107 -5.97 5.07 -4.44
CA PRO A 107 -4.88 4.09 -4.51
C PRO A 107 -3.95 4.20 -3.30
N VAL A 108 -3.50 3.05 -2.80
CA VAL A 108 -2.49 2.93 -1.74
C VAL A 108 -1.40 2.00 -2.23
N HIS A 109 -0.23 2.55 -2.52
CA HIS A 109 0.93 1.79 -2.95
C HIS A 109 1.89 1.66 -1.77
N VAL A 110 2.21 0.45 -1.40
CA VAL A 110 3.12 0.16 -0.29
C VAL A 110 4.41 -0.42 -0.83
N PHE A 111 5.49 0.31 -0.61
CA PHE A 111 6.83 -0.06 -1.05
C PHE A 111 7.72 -0.36 0.17
N PRO A 112 8.65 -1.34 0.08
CA PRO A 112 9.52 -1.71 1.19
C PRO A 112 10.50 -0.60 1.59
N PHE A 113 10.87 0.22 0.61
CA PHE A 113 11.80 1.34 0.74
C PHE A 113 11.61 2.29 -0.44
N ARG A 114 12.32 3.41 -0.46
CA ARG A 114 12.41 4.25 -1.68
C ARG A 114 13.15 3.46 -2.75
N MET A 115 12.45 3.02 -3.80
CA MET A 115 12.91 2.03 -4.76
C MET A 115 13.86 2.65 -5.81
N THR A 116 14.94 3.29 -5.35
CA THR A 116 16.03 3.78 -6.20
C THR A 116 16.86 2.59 -6.71
N GLU A 117 17.62 2.78 -7.81
CA GLU A 117 18.54 1.77 -8.33
C GLU A 117 19.53 1.30 -7.25
N THR A 118 20.17 2.24 -6.56
CA THR A 118 21.11 1.93 -5.47
C THR A 118 20.46 1.12 -4.34
N ALA A 119 19.20 1.39 -4.00
CA ALA A 119 18.49 0.62 -2.99
C ALA A 119 18.19 -0.80 -3.50
N MET A 120 17.75 -0.93 -4.75
CA MET A 120 17.53 -2.25 -5.37
C MET A 120 18.81 -3.08 -5.43
N GLU A 121 19.94 -2.48 -5.82
CA GLU A 121 21.24 -3.16 -5.81
C GLU A 121 21.65 -3.63 -4.41
N ARG A 122 21.47 -2.78 -3.40
CA ARG A 122 21.76 -3.12 -1.99
C ARG A 122 21.02 -4.38 -1.54
N TYR A 123 19.79 -4.54 -1.97
CA TYR A 123 18.92 -5.66 -1.57
C TYR A 123 18.82 -6.76 -2.63
N ALA A 124 19.71 -6.81 -3.62
CA ALA A 124 19.65 -7.76 -4.73
C ALA A 124 19.67 -9.25 -4.30
N ARG A 125 20.19 -9.54 -3.10
CA ARG A 125 20.23 -10.90 -2.53
C ARG A 125 19.10 -11.20 -1.54
N HIS A 126 18.17 -10.26 -1.34
CA HIS A 126 17.05 -10.45 -0.43
C HIS A 126 16.04 -11.45 -1.02
N SER A 127 15.44 -12.29 -0.17
CA SER A 127 14.47 -13.32 -0.61
C SER A 127 13.25 -12.74 -1.34
N ALA A 128 12.80 -11.53 -0.95
CA ALA A 128 11.69 -10.83 -1.59
C ALA A 128 12.07 -10.06 -2.86
N TYR A 129 13.33 -10.10 -3.30
CA TYR A 129 13.78 -9.27 -4.43
C TYR A 129 12.96 -9.48 -5.71
N ALA A 130 12.59 -10.73 -6.01
CA ALA A 130 11.76 -11.04 -7.17
C ALA A 130 10.36 -10.40 -7.09
N THR A 131 9.78 -10.35 -5.88
CA THR A 131 8.49 -9.70 -5.61
C THR A 131 8.58 -8.18 -5.76
N TRP A 132 9.74 -7.58 -5.53
CA TRP A 132 9.96 -6.16 -5.62
C TRP A 132 10.15 -5.62 -7.04
N LYS A 133 10.49 -6.47 -8.02
CA LYS A 133 10.66 -6.04 -9.42
C LYS A 133 9.43 -5.32 -10.00
N PRO A 134 8.22 -5.89 -9.96
CA PRO A 134 7.03 -5.19 -10.45
C PRO A 134 6.66 -3.98 -9.58
N LEU A 135 6.99 -3.97 -8.28
CA LEU A 135 6.82 -2.77 -7.44
C LEU A 135 7.75 -1.65 -7.91
N LYS A 136 9.01 -1.98 -8.21
CA LYS A 136 9.98 -1.02 -8.77
C LYS A 136 9.51 -0.44 -10.10
N GLU A 137 9.00 -1.29 -11.00
CA GLU A 137 8.46 -0.86 -12.29
C GLU A 137 7.32 0.17 -12.11
N ALA A 138 6.37 -0.11 -11.23
CA ALA A 138 5.26 0.81 -10.94
C ALA A 138 5.74 2.09 -10.24
N TYR A 139 6.74 1.99 -9.36
CA TYR A 139 7.35 3.13 -8.70
C TYR A 139 7.98 4.09 -9.72
N ASP A 140 8.75 3.55 -10.66
CA ASP A 140 9.41 4.34 -11.71
C ASP A 140 8.41 4.95 -12.68
N ASP A 141 7.40 4.17 -13.09
CA ASP A 141 6.35 4.67 -13.97
C ASP A 141 5.63 5.87 -13.34
N PHE A 142 5.23 5.75 -12.07
CA PHE A 142 4.61 6.87 -11.36
C PHE A 142 5.56 8.06 -11.19
N ALA A 143 6.82 7.82 -10.87
CA ALA A 143 7.81 8.88 -10.72
C ALA A 143 7.97 9.70 -12.00
N LYS A 144 7.92 9.04 -13.15
CA LYS A 144 8.06 9.62 -14.49
C LYS A 144 6.76 10.25 -15.01
N SER A 145 5.68 9.51 -14.98
CA SER A 145 4.40 9.89 -15.60
C SER A 145 3.54 10.81 -14.73
N ARG A 146 3.66 10.67 -13.39
CA ARG A 146 2.73 11.24 -12.41
C ARG A 146 1.28 10.79 -12.62
N LEU A 147 1.11 9.60 -13.17
CA LEU A 147 -0.17 8.91 -13.30
C LEU A 147 -0.11 7.61 -12.51
N VAL A 148 -1.20 7.25 -11.85
CA VAL A 148 -1.29 5.96 -11.17
C VAL A 148 -1.19 4.85 -12.21
N PRO A 149 -0.19 3.94 -12.13
CA PRO A 149 -0.07 2.85 -13.07
C PRO A 149 -1.26 1.89 -12.95
N ARG A 150 -1.69 1.33 -14.08
CA ARG A 150 -2.67 0.24 -14.08
C ARG A 150 -1.95 -1.03 -13.62
N ILE A 151 -2.55 -1.70 -12.63
CA ILE A 151 -2.01 -2.92 -12.06
C ILE A 151 -2.97 -4.07 -12.36
N ALA A 152 -2.47 -5.11 -12.97
CA ALA A 152 -3.15 -6.38 -13.13
C ALA A 152 -2.39 -7.50 -12.42
N MET A 153 -3.02 -8.65 -12.32
CA MET A 153 -2.39 -9.88 -11.84
C MET A 153 -2.40 -10.91 -12.95
N CYS A 154 -1.25 -11.48 -13.26
CA CYS A 154 -1.10 -12.60 -14.17
C CYS A 154 -0.10 -13.60 -13.58
N GLU A 155 -0.42 -14.90 -13.64
CA GLU A 155 0.46 -15.97 -13.13
C GLU A 155 1.01 -15.71 -11.72
N LYS A 156 0.16 -15.27 -10.81
CA LYS A 156 0.51 -14.92 -9.42
C LYS A 156 1.62 -13.85 -9.31
N ARG A 157 1.62 -12.89 -10.20
CA ARG A 157 2.51 -11.71 -10.20
C ARG A 157 1.75 -10.46 -10.59
N TYR A 158 2.22 -9.31 -10.11
CA TYR A 158 1.75 -8.03 -10.63
C TYR A 158 2.28 -7.83 -12.05
N VAL A 159 1.44 -7.26 -12.90
CA VAL A 159 1.79 -6.74 -14.23
C VAL A 159 1.43 -5.26 -14.27
N VAL A 160 2.41 -4.44 -14.57
CA VAL A 160 2.27 -2.98 -14.62
C VAL A 160 1.92 -2.54 -16.02
N ASN A 161 0.91 -1.68 -16.15
CA ASN A 161 0.42 -1.13 -17.42
C ASN A 161 0.20 -2.19 -18.51
N PRO A 162 -0.53 -3.30 -18.24
CA PRO A 162 -0.69 -4.35 -19.21
C PRO A 162 -1.33 -3.82 -20.50
N VAL A 163 -0.78 -4.23 -21.63
CA VAL A 163 -1.39 -4.04 -22.94
C VAL A 163 -2.29 -5.25 -23.16
N PHE A 164 -3.60 -5.02 -23.20
CA PHE A 164 -4.54 -6.05 -23.62
C PHE A 164 -4.64 -5.97 -25.13
N ASP A 165 -4.22 -7.02 -25.82
CA ASP A 165 -4.48 -7.18 -27.23
C ASP A 165 -5.98 -7.47 -27.39
N PRO A 166 -6.76 -6.64 -28.10
CA PRO A 166 -8.19 -6.85 -28.23
C PRO A 166 -8.53 -7.94 -29.27
N GLY A 167 -7.60 -8.91 -29.55
CA GLY A 167 -7.82 -10.09 -30.37
C GLY A 167 -8.89 -9.97 -31.48
#